data_1a3a9e8aaafd4ce2825fc89bb1fded45
#
_entry.id   1a3a9e8aaafd4ce2825fc89bb1fded45
#
_cell.length_a   1.000
_cell.length_b   1.000
_cell.length_c   1.000
_cell.angle_alpha   90.00
_cell.angle_beta   90.00
_cell.angle_gamma   90.00
#
_symmetry.space_group_name_H-M   'P 1'
#
loop_
_entity.id
_entity.type
_entity.pdbx_description
1 polymer ?
#
loop_
_entity_poly.entity_id
_entity_poly.type
_entity_poly.pdbx_seq_one_letter_code
_entity_poly.pdbx_strand_id
1 'polypeptide(L)'
;MQETDFEIEIIPQSSVTLTLSIDNENKKAYRGENVSLSGTLVDSSGTPLVNQTLGINVNSNIIYTSTNELGSYAANYPLVSNYNLGISNISIIFSETDWYLGNTENNSFVVSGRTTFEDVVVEGDWFNNQLRRGGEIDVYGILVDDLGNRVETNISVSIGNTDLITNYDNETKFISSGTIPDDYRNNHTVKLAFLGNDYLDGTQYKSKHSILVESKIRFDFEPKNVFPGDTVNVSVWLEEDDGSPIPDTSVDVIVTLFYNKNIEMDAELVYNLTTDSDGFSIFSFEFPEEASSASVQAKFTGGYIEAYDDTPQETELTIANVAISITKSPEAEEPFDINKYLPLFIGIPAALLVTAYYLYWTQKHKYEVRNLIKQMQKELNKDEDYRQIIIKSYHQLLNILDRYGFIKTKTQTVREFTDVMRTALPIPTQSVKLLTSLFEIARYSGIKPKVVDEFGMEMIDGSYNIWC
;
A
#
# COMPACT_ATOMS: atom_id res chain seq x y z
N MET A 1 -45.78 -88.31 -36.58
CA MET A 1 -45.30 -86.97 -36.22
C MET A 1 -45.23 -86.93 -34.73
N GLN A 2 -44.02 -86.85 -34.11
CA GLN A 2 -43.87 -86.61 -32.68
C GLN A 2 -43.90 -85.10 -32.53
N GLU A 3 -44.90 -84.60 -31.79
CA GLU A 3 -44.92 -83.26 -31.27
C GLU A 3 -43.87 -83.17 -30.18
N THR A 4 -42.84 -82.36 -30.35
CA THR A 4 -41.92 -81.98 -29.30
C THR A 4 -42.47 -80.73 -28.72
N ASP A 5 -43.04 -80.82 -27.49
CA ASP A 5 -43.39 -79.66 -26.69
C ASP A 5 -42.06 -78.99 -26.24
N PHE A 6 -41.95 -77.75 -26.61
CA PHE A 6 -40.88 -76.92 -26.05
C PHE A 6 -41.42 -76.18 -24.86
N GLU A 7 -40.94 -76.46 -23.66
CA GLU A 7 -41.21 -75.71 -22.47
C GLU A 7 -40.30 -74.48 -22.45
N ILE A 8 -40.88 -73.31 -22.56
CA ILE A 8 -40.16 -72.05 -22.45
C ILE A 8 -40.22 -71.66 -21.00
N GLU A 9 -39.12 -71.82 -20.28
CA GLU A 9 -38.94 -71.27 -18.93
C GLU A 9 -38.69 -69.76 -19.00
N ILE A 10 -39.63 -68.96 -18.56
CA ILE A 10 -39.42 -67.48 -18.43
C ILE A 10 -38.79 -67.28 -17.08
N ILE A 11 -37.50 -66.98 -17.03
CA ILE A 11 -36.79 -66.58 -15.85
C ILE A 11 -36.98 -65.07 -15.64
N PRO A 12 -37.71 -64.63 -14.62
CA PRO A 12 -37.88 -63.22 -14.38
C PRO A 12 -36.53 -62.58 -13.96
N GLN A 13 -36.23 -61.44 -14.54
CA GLN A 13 -35.04 -60.66 -14.10
C GLN A 13 -35.17 -60.24 -12.63
N SER A 14 -34.10 -60.30 -11.88
CA SER A 14 -34.06 -59.84 -10.49
C SER A 14 -33.83 -58.33 -10.44
N SER A 15 -34.50 -57.64 -9.49
CA SER A 15 -34.18 -56.27 -9.21
C SER A 15 -32.84 -56.15 -8.47
N VAL A 16 -32.22 -55.00 -8.60
CA VAL A 16 -30.92 -54.73 -7.95
C VAL A 16 -31.01 -53.49 -7.05
N THR A 17 -30.19 -53.48 -6.02
CA THR A 17 -29.98 -52.27 -5.22
C THR A 17 -28.57 -51.72 -5.52
N LEU A 18 -28.57 -50.49 -6.02
CA LEU A 18 -27.36 -49.72 -6.34
C LEU A 18 -27.25 -48.55 -5.36
N THR A 19 -26.07 -48.32 -4.81
CA THR A 19 -25.80 -47.18 -3.93
C THR A 19 -24.73 -46.29 -4.53
N LEU A 20 -24.80 -44.97 -4.25
CA LEU A 20 -23.81 -43.99 -4.69
C LEU A 20 -23.45 -43.05 -3.55
N SER A 21 -22.22 -43.08 -3.13
CA SER A 21 -21.62 -42.11 -2.20
C SER A 21 -20.63 -41.22 -2.93
N ILE A 22 -20.54 -39.99 -2.50
CA ILE A 22 -19.47 -39.04 -2.88
C ILE A 22 -18.58 -38.92 -1.67
N ASP A 23 -17.31 -39.34 -1.81
CA ASP A 23 -16.38 -39.49 -0.72
C ASP A 23 -15.55 -38.23 -0.46
N ASN A 24 -15.66 -37.21 -1.31
CA ASN A 24 -15.06 -35.90 -1.09
C ASN A 24 -15.69 -35.23 0.15
N GLU A 25 -14.87 -34.53 0.91
CA GLU A 25 -15.33 -33.79 2.09
C GLU A 25 -16.45 -32.82 1.72
N ASN A 26 -17.53 -32.86 2.48
CA ASN A 26 -18.75 -32.06 2.25
C ASN A 26 -19.34 -32.18 0.83
N LYS A 27 -19.05 -33.28 0.13
CA LYS A 27 -19.37 -33.50 -1.29
C LYS A 27 -18.88 -32.36 -2.18
N LYS A 28 -17.69 -31.81 -1.89
CA LYS A 28 -17.09 -30.68 -2.60
C LYS A 28 -15.85 -31.18 -3.36
N ALA A 29 -15.72 -30.76 -4.61
CA ALA A 29 -14.54 -31.03 -5.43
C ALA A 29 -14.10 -29.77 -6.16
N TYR A 30 -12.80 -29.62 -6.35
CA TYR A 30 -12.26 -28.45 -7.05
C TYR A 30 -12.04 -28.73 -8.53
N ARG A 31 -12.10 -27.71 -9.34
CA ARG A 31 -11.68 -27.74 -10.74
C ARG A 31 -10.29 -28.36 -10.85
N GLY A 32 -10.10 -29.25 -11.83
CA GLY A 32 -8.85 -29.95 -12.05
C GLY A 32 -8.56 -31.12 -11.07
N GLU A 33 -9.42 -31.37 -10.09
CA GLU A 33 -9.31 -32.48 -9.16
C GLU A 33 -10.30 -33.60 -9.50
N ASN A 34 -10.28 -34.66 -8.72
CA ASN A 34 -11.18 -35.80 -8.92
C ASN A 34 -12.38 -35.73 -7.95
N VAL A 35 -13.52 -36.15 -8.43
CA VAL A 35 -14.65 -36.53 -7.58
C VAL A 35 -14.48 -38.03 -7.27
N SER A 36 -14.25 -38.35 -6.01
CA SER A 36 -14.11 -39.74 -5.54
C SER A 36 -15.49 -40.31 -5.20
N LEU A 37 -15.77 -41.46 -5.72
CA LEU A 37 -17.05 -42.12 -5.66
C LEU A 37 -16.90 -43.52 -5.13
N SER A 38 -17.85 -43.96 -4.34
CA SER A 38 -17.94 -45.36 -3.90
C SER A 38 -19.41 -45.80 -3.80
N GLY A 39 -19.58 -47.10 -3.73
CA GLY A 39 -20.91 -47.66 -3.54
C GLY A 39 -20.91 -49.19 -3.66
N THR A 40 -22.11 -49.75 -3.69
CA THR A 40 -22.32 -51.19 -3.78
C THR A 40 -23.43 -51.51 -4.78
N LEU A 41 -23.33 -52.65 -5.38
CA LEU A 41 -24.37 -53.26 -6.22
C LEU A 41 -24.67 -54.68 -5.69
N VAL A 42 -25.90 -54.90 -5.26
CA VAL A 42 -26.39 -56.20 -4.75
C VAL A 42 -27.70 -56.57 -5.41
N ASP A 43 -28.01 -57.84 -5.47
CA ASP A 43 -29.32 -58.30 -5.95
C ASP A 43 -30.42 -58.08 -4.88
N SER A 44 -31.66 -58.50 -5.19
CA SER A 44 -32.81 -58.36 -4.29
C SER A 44 -32.71 -59.15 -3.02
N SER A 45 -31.80 -60.14 -2.94
CA SER A 45 -31.53 -60.93 -1.73
C SER A 45 -30.39 -60.35 -0.87
N GLY A 46 -29.72 -59.28 -1.35
CA GLY A 46 -28.52 -58.69 -0.74
C GLY A 46 -27.20 -59.35 -1.14
N THR A 47 -27.20 -60.27 -2.13
CA THR A 47 -26.02 -60.93 -2.62
C THR A 47 -25.18 -59.96 -3.51
N PRO A 48 -23.85 -59.84 -3.26
CA PRO A 48 -22.98 -58.98 -4.05
C PRO A 48 -22.96 -59.39 -5.53
N LEU A 49 -23.10 -58.42 -6.43
CA LEU A 49 -22.92 -58.61 -7.87
C LEU A 49 -21.50 -58.27 -8.26
N VAL A 50 -20.73 -59.30 -8.59
CA VAL A 50 -19.27 -59.27 -8.85
C VAL A 50 -18.98 -58.98 -10.30
N ASN A 51 -17.92 -58.23 -10.59
CA ASN A 51 -17.41 -57.90 -11.96
C ASN A 51 -18.48 -57.27 -12.88
N GLN A 52 -19.46 -56.58 -12.31
CA GLN A 52 -20.43 -55.85 -13.08
C GLN A 52 -19.88 -54.48 -13.52
N THR A 53 -20.08 -54.15 -14.79
CA THR A 53 -19.73 -52.86 -15.35
C THR A 53 -20.78 -51.80 -14.96
N LEU A 54 -20.31 -50.68 -14.41
CA LEU A 54 -21.15 -49.54 -14.04
C LEU A 54 -20.71 -48.33 -14.84
N GLY A 55 -21.69 -47.58 -15.40
CA GLY A 55 -21.45 -46.31 -16.03
C GLY A 55 -21.62 -45.16 -15.04
N ILE A 56 -20.64 -44.28 -14.94
CA ILE A 56 -20.71 -43.05 -14.16
C ILE A 56 -20.91 -41.90 -15.12
N ASN A 57 -22.03 -41.23 -15.02
CA ASN A 57 -22.39 -40.13 -15.90
C ASN A 57 -22.38 -38.80 -15.13
N VAL A 58 -21.60 -37.86 -15.63
CA VAL A 58 -21.55 -36.48 -15.14
C VAL A 58 -21.69 -35.54 -16.33
N ASN A 59 -22.76 -34.79 -16.40
CA ASN A 59 -23.05 -33.85 -17.50
C ASN A 59 -22.87 -34.46 -18.89
N SER A 60 -23.40 -35.68 -19.10
CA SER A 60 -23.33 -36.45 -20.37
C SER A 60 -21.95 -37.04 -20.70
N ASN A 61 -20.95 -36.87 -19.84
CA ASN A 61 -19.68 -37.59 -19.94
C ASN A 61 -19.75 -38.87 -19.11
N ILE A 62 -19.47 -40.02 -19.74
CA ILE A 62 -19.56 -41.31 -19.08
C ILE A 62 -18.17 -41.93 -18.95
N ILE A 63 -17.84 -42.34 -17.77
CA ILE A 63 -16.70 -43.23 -17.49
C ILE A 63 -17.23 -44.54 -16.94
N TYR A 64 -16.41 -45.59 -16.94
CA TYR A 64 -16.82 -46.92 -16.49
C TYR A 64 -15.96 -47.39 -15.34
N THR A 65 -16.57 -48.12 -14.41
CA THR A 65 -15.93 -48.85 -13.34
C THR A 65 -16.55 -50.25 -13.24
N SER A 66 -16.02 -51.09 -12.37
CA SER A 66 -16.54 -52.43 -12.12
C SER A 66 -16.62 -52.73 -10.65
N THR A 67 -17.58 -53.59 -10.27
CA THR A 67 -17.72 -54.10 -8.90
C THR A 67 -16.65 -55.18 -8.61
N ASN A 68 -16.15 -55.21 -7.37
CA ASN A 68 -15.23 -56.22 -6.86
C ASN A 68 -15.97 -57.46 -6.29
N GLU A 69 -15.25 -58.35 -5.62
CA GLU A 69 -15.78 -59.57 -5.03
C GLU A 69 -16.84 -59.35 -3.93
N LEU A 70 -16.88 -58.15 -3.37
CA LEU A 70 -17.87 -57.73 -2.36
C LEU A 70 -19.05 -56.93 -2.97
N GLY A 71 -19.15 -56.87 -4.31
CA GLY A 71 -20.12 -56.04 -4.99
C GLY A 71 -19.88 -54.53 -4.82
N SER A 72 -18.74 -54.15 -4.25
CA SER A 72 -18.39 -52.75 -4.04
C SER A 72 -17.64 -52.18 -5.24
N TYR A 73 -17.81 -50.92 -5.52
CA TYR A 73 -17.04 -50.21 -6.53
C TYR A 73 -16.46 -48.93 -5.94
N ALA A 74 -15.37 -48.48 -6.54
CA ALA A 74 -14.81 -47.14 -6.31
C ALA A 74 -14.34 -46.55 -7.66
N ALA A 75 -14.45 -45.28 -7.82
CA ALA A 75 -14.04 -44.57 -9.03
C ALA A 75 -13.65 -43.14 -8.71
N ASN A 76 -12.78 -42.60 -9.57
CA ASN A 76 -12.44 -41.18 -9.56
C ASN A 76 -12.87 -40.56 -10.90
N TYR A 77 -13.76 -39.60 -10.83
CA TYR A 77 -14.19 -38.84 -11.98
C TYR A 77 -13.35 -37.54 -12.09
N PRO A 78 -12.53 -37.34 -13.13
CA PRO A 78 -11.69 -36.18 -13.27
C PRO A 78 -12.50 -34.97 -13.69
N LEU A 79 -12.43 -33.88 -12.89
CA LEU A 79 -12.97 -32.58 -13.27
C LEU A 79 -11.94 -31.85 -14.11
N VAL A 80 -12.34 -31.41 -15.31
CA VAL A 80 -11.49 -30.55 -16.13
C VAL A 80 -11.28 -29.19 -15.46
N SER A 81 -10.15 -28.54 -15.72
CA SER A 81 -9.78 -27.28 -15.09
C SER A 81 -10.78 -26.15 -15.36
N ASN A 82 -11.48 -26.16 -16.50
CA ASN A 82 -12.48 -25.17 -16.88
C ASN A 82 -13.92 -25.62 -16.59
N TYR A 83 -14.12 -26.56 -15.68
CA TYR A 83 -15.46 -26.99 -15.30
C TYR A 83 -16.27 -25.85 -14.69
N ASN A 84 -17.58 -25.79 -14.97
CA ASN A 84 -18.45 -24.76 -14.40
C ASN A 84 -18.58 -24.91 -12.88
N LEU A 85 -18.50 -23.80 -12.17
CA LEU A 85 -18.77 -23.77 -10.71
C LEU A 85 -20.23 -24.04 -10.43
N GLY A 86 -20.52 -24.62 -9.28
CA GLY A 86 -21.85 -24.84 -8.81
C GLY A 86 -22.19 -26.31 -8.59
N ILE A 87 -23.47 -26.59 -8.41
CA ILE A 87 -23.99 -27.93 -8.19
C ILE A 87 -23.91 -28.72 -9.50
N SER A 88 -23.27 -29.87 -9.46
CA SER A 88 -23.18 -30.82 -10.57
C SER A 88 -23.85 -32.13 -10.16
N ASN A 89 -24.68 -32.66 -11.07
CA ASN A 89 -25.34 -33.94 -10.87
C ASN A 89 -24.49 -35.08 -11.39
N ILE A 90 -24.51 -36.16 -10.66
CA ILE A 90 -23.83 -37.41 -11.02
C ILE A 90 -24.80 -38.56 -10.89
N SER A 91 -24.76 -39.49 -11.83
CA SER A 91 -25.51 -40.72 -11.76
C SER A 91 -24.58 -41.91 -11.97
N ILE A 92 -24.87 -42.98 -11.24
CA ILE A 92 -24.29 -44.29 -11.49
C ILE A 92 -25.34 -45.16 -12.13
N ILE A 93 -24.99 -45.87 -13.17
CA ILE A 93 -25.91 -46.61 -14.01
C ILE A 93 -25.43 -48.07 -14.08
N PHE A 94 -26.26 -48.98 -13.64
CA PHE A 94 -26.17 -50.37 -13.95
C PHE A 94 -27.14 -50.68 -15.12
N SER A 95 -26.61 -51.10 -16.26
CA SER A 95 -27.43 -51.44 -17.41
C SER A 95 -28.09 -52.77 -17.19
N GLU A 96 -29.30 -52.95 -17.72
CA GLU A 96 -30.04 -54.20 -17.76
C GLU A 96 -29.18 -55.33 -18.36
N THR A 97 -29.25 -56.53 -17.79
CA THR A 97 -28.65 -57.76 -18.29
C THR A 97 -29.71 -58.82 -18.43
N ASP A 98 -29.35 -60.01 -18.94
CA ASP A 98 -30.29 -61.14 -19.10
C ASP A 98 -30.89 -61.57 -17.74
N TRP A 99 -30.20 -61.29 -16.62
CA TRP A 99 -30.58 -61.81 -15.29
C TRP A 99 -31.02 -60.68 -14.32
N TYR A 100 -30.66 -59.40 -14.60
CA TYR A 100 -30.87 -58.30 -13.68
C TYR A 100 -31.46 -57.10 -14.38
N LEU A 101 -32.48 -56.48 -13.74
CA LEU A 101 -33.03 -55.23 -14.19
C LEU A 101 -32.00 -54.11 -14.02
N GLY A 102 -31.97 -53.16 -14.97
CA GLY A 102 -31.15 -51.96 -14.85
C GLY A 102 -31.56 -51.10 -13.67
N ASN A 103 -30.60 -50.38 -13.11
CA ASN A 103 -30.82 -49.45 -12.01
C ASN A 103 -29.94 -48.18 -12.18
N THR A 104 -30.45 -47.04 -11.74
CA THR A 104 -29.72 -45.77 -11.77
C THR A 104 -29.86 -45.09 -10.42
N GLU A 105 -28.74 -44.75 -9.81
CA GLU A 105 -28.70 -43.97 -8.58
C GLU A 105 -28.12 -42.59 -8.88
N ASN A 106 -28.68 -41.56 -8.26
CA ASN A 106 -28.30 -40.17 -8.52
C ASN A 106 -27.82 -39.52 -7.22
N ASN A 107 -26.84 -38.65 -7.35
CA ASN A 107 -26.34 -37.80 -6.29
C ASN A 107 -25.90 -36.45 -6.89
N SER A 108 -25.48 -35.54 -6.05
CA SER A 108 -24.93 -34.25 -6.48
C SER A 108 -23.73 -33.86 -5.64
N PHE A 109 -22.85 -33.11 -6.25
CA PHE A 109 -21.68 -32.53 -5.59
C PHE A 109 -21.51 -31.07 -6.00
N VAL A 110 -20.74 -30.32 -5.21
CA VAL A 110 -20.42 -28.93 -5.50
C VAL A 110 -19.07 -28.86 -6.18
N VAL A 111 -19.01 -28.25 -7.34
CA VAL A 111 -17.77 -27.88 -8.01
C VAL A 111 -17.37 -26.48 -7.54
N SER A 112 -16.19 -26.39 -6.98
CA SER A 112 -15.64 -25.15 -6.44
C SER A 112 -14.36 -24.75 -7.15
N GLY A 113 -14.08 -23.45 -7.09
CA GLY A 113 -12.83 -22.83 -7.54
C GLY A 113 -12.02 -22.29 -6.35
N ARG A 114 -10.72 -22.19 -6.55
CA ARG A 114 -9.83 -21.48 -5.64
C ARG A 114 -9.76 -20.02 -6.06
N THR A 115 -9.41 -19.17 -5.12
CA THR A 115 -9.20 -17.75 -5.39
C THR A 115 -7.82 -17.30 -4.94
N THR A 116 -7.31 -16.24 -5.56
CA THR A 116 -6.07 -15.59 -5.16
C THR A 116 -6.17 -14.08 -5.36
N PHE A 117 -5.45 -13.33 -4.54
CA PHE A 117 -5.23 -11.90 -4.74
C PHE A 117 -4.04 -11.70 -5.68
N GLU A 118 -4.23 -10.88 -6.70
CA GLU A 118 -3.19 -10.49 -7.66
C GLU A 118 -3.07 -8.97 -7.73
N ASP A 119 -1.91 -8.50 -8.22
CA ASP A 119 -1.59 -7.08 -8.41
C ASP A 119 -1.83 -6.23 -7.15
N VAL A 120 -1.55 -6.80 -5.98
CA VAL A 120 -1.72 -6.10 -4.71
C VAL A 120 -0.64 -5.04 -4.56
N VAL A 121 -1.07 -3.79 -4.45
CA VAL A 121 -0.22 -2.62 -4.26
C VAL A 121 -0.70 -1.87 -3.04
N VAL A 122 0.22 -1.46 -2.20
CA VAL A 122 -0.02 -0.57 -1.06
C VAL A 122 0.60 0.78 -1.40
N GLU A 123 -0.22 1.81 -1.45
CA GLU A 123 0.20 3.20 -1.62
C GLU A 123 -0.13 3.99 -0.35
N GLY A 124 0.57 5.11 -0.13
CA GLY A 124 0.34 5.92 1.04
C GLY A 124 1.36 7.05 1.17
N ASP A 125 1.41 7.68 2.29
CA ASP A 125 2.43 8.69 2.61
C ASP A 125 3.72 7.98 3.04
N TRP A 126 4.58 7.68 2.06
CA TRP A 126 5.83 6.96 2.27
C TRP A 126 7.00 7.90 2.52
N PHE A 127 7.77 7.59 3.55
CA PHE A 127 9.09 8.16 3.76
C PHE A 127 10.11 7.04 4.05
N ASN A 128 11.24 7.03 3.35
CA ASN A 128 12.29 6.01 3.50
C ASN A 128 11.77 4.56 3.54
N ASN A 129 10.78 4.24 2.71
CA ASN A 129 10.13 2.92 2.64
C ASN A 129 9.28 2.55 3.87
N GLN A 130 8.87 3.53 4.65
CA GLN A 130 7.96 3.40 5.78
C GLN A 130 6.70 4.24 5.54
N LEU A 131 5.56 3.77 6.03
CA LEU A 131 4.30 4.51 6.01
C LEU A 131 4.25 5.46 7.19
N ARG A 132 3.84 6.72 6.97
CA ARG A 132 3.69 7.68 8.06
C ARG A 132 2.46 7.39 8.90
N ARG A 133 2.59 7.46 10.21
CA ARG A 133 1.51 7.48 11.18
C ARG A 133 0.59 8.68 10.93
N GLY A 134 -0.72 8.51 11.03
CA GLY A 134 -1.70 9.56 10.70
C GLY A 134 -1.84 9.85 9.19
N GLY A 135 -1.01 9.25 8.33
CA GLY A 135 -1.05 9.41 6.89
C GLY A 135 -2.15 8.58 6.22
N GLU A 136 -2.47 8.93 4.98
CA GLU A 136 -3.41 8.15 4.18
C GLU A 136 -2.76 6.86 3.67
N ILE A 137 -3.56 5.81 3.57
CA ILE A 137 -3.17 4.53 2.98
C ILE A 137 -4.24 4.08 1.99
N ASP A 138 -3.79 3.66 0.82
CA ASP A 138 -4.60 3.04 -0.21
C ASP A 138 -4.06 1.67 -0.57
N VAL A 139 -4.94 0.68 -0.63
CA VAL A 139 -4.60 -0.69 -1.01
C VAL A 139 -5.40 -1.08 -2.24
N TYR A 140 -4.72 -1.44 -3.30
CA TYR A 140 -5.32 -1.84 -4.57
C TYR A 140 -5.03 -3.31 -4.86
N GLY A 141 -5.90 -3.92 -5.65
CA GLY A 141 -5.66 -5.26 -6.15
C GLY A 141 -6.86 -5.82 -6.90
N ILE A 142 -6.71 -7.04 -7.35
CA ILE A 142 -7.78 -7.82 -7.95
C ILE A 142 -7.88 -9.16 -7.24
N LEU A 143 -9.10 -9.67 -7.11
CA LEU A 143 -9.36 -11.04 -6.71
C LEU A 143 -9.67 -11.84 -7.98
N VAL A 144 -8.96 -12.93 -8.20
CA VAL A 144 -9.20 -13.79 -9.37
C VAL A 144 -9.52 -15.20 -8.93
N ASP A 145 -10.28 -15.91 -9.76
CA ASP A 145 -10.49 -17.34 -9.61
C ASP A 145 -9.33 -18.14 -10.25
N ASP A 146 -9.37 -19.46 -10.13
CA ASP A 146 -8.38 -20.38 -10.68
C ASP A 146 -8.33 -20.44 -12.22
N LEU A 147 -9.21 -19.71 -12.92
CA LEU A 147 -9.17 -19.47 -14.35
C LEU A 147 -8.64 -18.08 -14.73
N GLY A 148 -8.30 -17.26 -13.75
CA GLY A 148 -7.89 -15.88 -13.95
C GLY A 148 -9.07 -14.91 -14.19
N ASN A 149 -10.32 -15.36 -13.97
CA ASN A 149 -11.47 -14.45 -14.06
C ASN A 149 -11.53 -13.60 -12.79
N ARG A 150 -11.79 -12.31 -12.98
CA ARG A 150 -11.97 -11.37 -11.86
C ARG A 150 -13.25 -11.68 -11.08
N VAL A 151 -13.15 -11.62 -9.78
CA VAL A 151 -14.24 -11.89 -8.83
C VAL A 151 -14.61 -10.62 -8.09
N GLU A 152 -15.79 -10.08 -8.40
CA GLU A 152 -16.36 -8.96 -7.68
C GLU A 152 -17.17 -9.48 -6.49
N THR A 153 -16.69 -9.23 -5.28
CA THR A 153 -17.30 -9.73 -4.05
C THR A 153 -16.83 -8.92 -2.84
N ASN A 154 -17.50 -9.07 -1.73
CA ASN A 154 -17.06 -8.43 -0.49
C ASN A 154 -15.72 -9.00 -0.03
N ILE A 155 -14.72 -8.13 0.06
CA ILE A 155 -13.43 -8.40 0.67
C ILE A 155 -13.24 -7.48 1.87
N SER A 156 -12.52 -7.95 2.87
CA SER A 156 -12.07 -7.12 3.98
C SER A 156 -10.60 -6.78 3.77
N VAL A 157 -10.27 -5.51 3.98
CA VAL A 157 -8.89 -5.00 3.94
C VAL A 157 -8.64 -4.26 5.24
N SER A 158 -7.55 -4.57 5.91
CA SER A 158 -7.18 -3.92 7.17
C SER A 158 -5.69 -3.69 7.25
N ILE A 159 -5.28 -2.68 8.02
CA ILE A 159 -3.93 -2.50 8.50
C ILE A 159 -3.94 -2.68 10.02
N GLY A 160 -3.15 -3.64 10.53
CA GLY A 160 -3.24 -4.04 11.94
C GLY A 160 -4.67 -4.42 12.31
N ASN A 161 -5.27 -3.66 13.23
CA ASN A 161 -6.66 -3.86 13.69
C ASN A 161 -7.64 -2.85 13.07
N THR A 162 -7.20 -2.00 12.15
CA THR A 162 -8.03 -0.96 11.54
C THR A 162 -8.49 -1.41 10.16
N ASP A 163 -9.81 -1.47 9.98
CA ASP A 163 -10.43 -1.80 8.71
C ASP A 163 -10.40 -0.59 7.77
N LEU A 164 -10.09 -0.84 6.50
CA LEU A 164 -10.13 0.15 5.43
C LEU A 164 -11.48 0.09 4.69
N ILE A 165 -11.91 1.24 4.18
CA ILE A 165 -13.15 1.32 3.39
C ILE A 165 -12.86 0.82 1.98
N THR A 166 -13.50 -0.28 1.58
CA THR A 166 -13.29 -0.93 0.28
C THR A 166 -14.38 -0.54 -0.70
N ASN A 167 -13.96 -0.11 -1.89
CA ASN A 167 -14.79 0.17 -3.06
C ASN A 167 -14.27 -0.61 -4.27
N TYR A 168 -15.09 -0.72 -5.31
CA TYR A 168 -14.70 -1.31 -6.58
C TYR A 168 -14.74 -0.25 -7.68
N ASP A 169 -13.75 -0.28 -8.57
CA ASP A 169 -13.79 0.50 -9.80
C ASP A 169 -14.65 -0.20 -10.87
N ASN A 170 -14.80 0.44 -12.04
CA ASN A 170 -15.56 -0.08 -13.18
C ASN A 170 -14.91 -1.34 -13.81
N GLU A 171 -13.68 -1.70 -13.39
CA GLU A 171 -12.91 -2.83 -13.89
C GLU A 171 -12.77 -3.98 -12.88
N THR A 172 -13.59 -3.99 -11.82
CA THR A 172 -13.54 -5.00 -10.74
C THR A 172 -12.23 -5.02 -9.93
N LYS A 173 -11.44 -3.95 -10.02
CA LYS A 173 -10.31 -3.70 -9.14
C LYS A 173 -10.82 -3.11 -7.84
N PHE A 174 -10.45 -3.69 -6.71
CA PHE A 174 -10.79 -3.10 -5.43
C PHE A 174 -9.80 -1.97 -5.08
N ILE A 175 -10.32 -0.97 -4.41
CA ILE A 175 -9.58 0.15 -3.83
C ILE A 175 -10.04 0.28 -2.38
N SER A 176 -9.12 0.12 -1.45
CA SER A 176 -9.41 0.23 -0.01
C SER A 176 -8.60 1.38 0.56
N SER A 177 -9.31 2.36 1.10
CA SER A 177 -8.71 3.62 1.57
C SER A 177 -8.97 3.83 3.05
N GLY A 178 -8.04 4.48 3.72
CA GLY A 178 -8.17 4.86 5.12
C GLY A 178 -7.00 5.68 5.62
N THR A 179 -6.97 5.91 6.91
CA THR A 179 -5.89 6.62 7.59
C THR A 179 -5.20 5.67 8.56
N ILE A 180 -3.89 5.71 8.60
CA ILE A 180 -3.10 4.95 9.58
C ILE A 180 -3.32 5.57 10.96
N PRO A 181 -3.78 4.79 11.97
CA PRO A 181 -4.01 5.31 13.29
C PRO A 181 -2.78 5.97 13.93
N ASP A 182 -3.01 7.04 14.72
CA ASP A 182 -1.95 7.79 15.38
C ASP A 182 -1.25 7.00 16.50
N ASP A 183 -1.85 5.90 16.99
CA ASP A 183 -1.26 5.00 17.98
C ASP A 183 -0.43 3.88 17.38
N TYR A 184 -0.35 3.79 16.04
CA TYR A 184 0.43 2.74 15.39
C TYR A 184 1.93 3.03 15.45
N ARG A 185 2.69 1.98 15.77
CA ARG A 185 4.15 1.96 15.86
C ARG A 185 4.67 0.64 15.30
N ASN A 186 5.95 0.61 14.94
CA ASN A 186 6.62 -0.59 14.47
C ASN A 186 6.02 -1.17 13.17
N ASN A 187 6.01 -2.47 13.07
CA ASN A 187 5.53 -3.17 11.88
C ASN A 187 4.07 -3.54 12.03
N HIS A 188 3.27 -3.11 11.09
CA HIS A 188 1.88 -3.53 10.96
C HIS A 188 1.67 -4.36 9.71
N THR A 189 0.70 -5.26 9.77
CA THR A 189 0.35 -6.12 8.65
C THR A 189 -0.86 -5.54 7.92
N VAL A 190 -0.71 -5.28 6.64
CA VAL A 190 -1.83 -5.11 5.72
C VAL A 190 -2.35 -6.50 5.39
N LYS A 191 -3.62 -6.73 5.69
CA LYS A 191 -4.29 -8.00 5.48
C LYS A 191 -5.49 -7.81 4.57
N LEU A 192 -5.56 -8.61 3.53
CA LEU A 192 -6.72 -8.77 2.67
C LEU A 192 -7.33 -10.13 2.95
N ALA A 193 -8.65 -10.22 3.01
CA ALA A 193 -9.33 -11.48 3.18
C ALA A 193 -10.65 -11.52 2.38
N PHE A 194 -10.80 -12.59 1.64
CA PHE A 194 -12.06 -13.04 1.09
C PHE A 194 -12.46 -14.32 1.85
N LEU A 195 -13.63 -14.32 2.45
CA LEU A 195 -14.08 -15.46 3.28
C LEU A 195 -14.56 -16.65 2.45
N GLY A 196 -14.68 -16.48 1.15
CA GLY A 196 -15.30 -17.46 0.27
C GLY A 196 -16.78 -17.25 0.13
N ASN A 197 -17.38 -18.01 -0.78
CA ASN A 197 -18.82 -18.12 -0.97
C ASN A 197 -19.20 -19.58 -1.26
N ASP A 198 -20.41 -19.82 -1.72
CA ASP A 198 -20.91 -21.19 -1.97
C ASP A 198 -20.03 -22.00 -2.93
N TYR A 199 -19.33 -21.31 -3.86
CA TYR A 199 -18.61 -21.96 -4.96
C TYR A 199 -17.13 -21.54 -5.07
N LEU A 200 -16.70 -20.53 -4.35
CA LEU A 200 -15.32 -20.04 -4.35
C LEU A 200 -14.75 -20.12 -2.94
N ASP A 201 -13.59 -20.70 -2.80
CA ASP A 201 -12.90 -20.74 -1.52
C ASP A 201 -12.35 -19.40 -1.12
N GLY A 202 -12.33 -19.18 0.19
CA GLY A 202 -11.71 -18.01 0.77
C GLY A 202 -10.20 -18.00 0.60
N THR A 203 -9.63 -16.82 0.53
CA THR A 203 -8.19 -16.58 0.45
C THR A 203 -7.76 -15.39 1.28
N GLN A 204 -6.48 -15.34 1.62
CA GLN A 204 -5.88 -14.24 2.36
C GLN A 204 -4.56 -13.83 1.72
N TYR A 205 -4.31 -12.53 1.76
CA TYR A 205 -3.00 -11.94 1.45
C TYR A 205 -2.52 -11.14 2.65
N LYS A 206 -1.21 -11.14 2.91
CA LYS A 206 -0.60 -10.40 4.01
C LYS A 206 0.72 -9.79 3.57
N SER A 207 0.92 -8.52 3.87
CA SER A 207 2.20 -7.83 3.73
C SER A 207 2.51 -7.04 5.00
N LYS A 208 3.78 -6.98 5.38
CA LYS A 208 4.23 -6.22 6.55
C LYS A 208 4.79 -4.88 6.10
N HIS A 209 4.40 -3.84 6.80
CA HIS A 209 4.85 -2.47 6.56
C HIS A 209 5.30 -1.84 7.87
N SER A 210 6.44 -1.17 7.83
CA SER A 210 6.94 -0.39 8.94
C SER A 210 6.22 0.96 8.99
N ILE A 211 5.83 1.39 10.17
CA ILE A 211 5.19 2.69 10.42
C ILE A 211 6.24 3.65 10.96
N LEU A 212 6.39 4.78 10.29
CA LEU A 212 7.25 5.87 10.72
C LEU A 212 6.52 6.73 11.74
N VAL A 213 7.20 7.01 12.85
CA VAL A 213 6.78 7.97 13.86
C VAL A 213 7.66 9.21 13.73
N GLU A 214 7.04 10.37 13.56
CA GLU A 214 7.78 11.63 13.54
C GLU A 214 8.14 12.06 14.95
N SER A 215 9.30 12.70 15.11
CA SER A 215 9.73 13.26 16.39
C SER A 215 9.70 14.79 16.35
N LYS A 216 9.56 15.39 17.53
CA LYS A 216 9.59 16.85 17.74
C LYS A 216 10.52 17.17 18.87
N ILE A 217 11.27 18.27 18.73
CA ILE A 217 12.08 18.82 19.81
C ILE A 217 11.45 20.14 20.23
N ARG A 218 11.20 20.27 21.51
CA ARG A 218 10.71 21.50 22.14
C ARG A 218 11.74 22.02 23.13
N PHE A 219 11.88 23.34 23.13
CA PHE A 219 12.79 24.04 24.04
C PHE A 219 12.05 24.95 25.01
N ASP A 220 12.62 25.09 26.19
CA ASP A 220 12.40 26.21 27.06
C ASP A 220 13.73 26.63 27.74
N PHE A 221 13.85 27.86 28.17
CA PHE A 221 15.07 28.32 28.86
C PHE A 221 14.74 29.32 29.96
N GLU A 222 15.57 29.31 30.99
CA GLU A 222 15.51 30.21 32.13
C GLU A 222 16.93 30.72 32.52
N PRO A 223 17.08 32.02 32.91
CA PRO A 223 16.01 33.03 33.00
C PRO A 223 15.53 33.50 31.61
N LYS A 224 14.29 34.01 31.54
CA LYS A 224 13.74 34.57 30.25
C LYS A 224 14.43 35.85 29.83
N ASN A 225 14.93 36.60 30.82
CA ASN A 225 15.75 37.80 30.61
C ASN A 225 17.19 37.42 30.96
N VAL A 226 18.04 37.29 29.98
CA VAL A 226 19.42 36.88 30.11
C VAL A 226 20.32 38.12 30.11
N PHE A 227 21.19 38.24 31.09
CA PHE A 227 22.23 39.26 31.18
C PHE A 227 23.62 38.64 30.97
N PRO A 228 24.60 39.45 30.56
CA PRO A 228 25.99 38.97 30.49
C PRO A 228 26.45 38.38 31.82
N GLY A 229 27.09 37.23 31.81
CA GLY A 229 27.53 36.47 32.98
C GLY A 229 26.45 35.56 33.60
N ASP A 230 25.21 35.60 33.13
CA ASP A 230 24.16 34.72 33.65
C ASP A 230 24.39 33.25 33.21
N THR A 231 23.98 32.34 34.08
CA THR A 231 23.84 30.94 33.73
C THR A 231 22.45 30.70 33.14
N VAL A 232 22.40 30.21 31.92
CA VAL A 232 21.16 29.87 31.20
C VAL A 232 20.94 28.38 31.32
N ASN A 233 19.79 28.00 31.90
CA ASN A 233 19.31 26.61 31.91
C ASN A 233 18.40 26.41 30.70
N VAL A 234 18.72 25.43 29.86
CA VAL A 234 17.93 25.09 28.71
C VAL A 234 17.30 23.73 28.91
N SER A 235 15.99 23.71 28.88
CA SER A 235 15.18 22.51 28.96
C SER A 235 14.87 22.04 27.55
N VAL A 236 15.03 20.75 27.28
CA VAL A 236 14.82 20.11 25.98
C VAL A 236 13.85 18.96 26.21
N TRP A 237 12.81 18.91 25.41
CA TRP A 237 11.87 17.77 25.35
C TRP A 237 11.96 17.15 23.96
N LEU A 238 12.15 15.86 23.91
CA LEU A 238 12.02 15.04 22.71
C LEU A 238 10.73 14.25 22.82
N GLU A 239 9.83 14.51 21.88
CA GLU A 239 8.46 13.98 21.87
C GLU A 239 8.17 13.39 20.51
N GLU A 240 7.27 12.43 20.44
CA GLU A 240 6.67 11.99 19.19
C GLU A 240 5.67 13.04 18.66
N ASP A 241 5.17 12.86 17.44
CA ASP A 241 4.17 13.74 16.82
C ASP A 241 2.85 13.82 17.61
N ASP A 242 2.48 12.76 18.36
CA ASP A 242 1.32 12.72 19.25
C ASP A 242 1.57 13.33 20.64
N GLY A 243 2.82 13.77 20.93
CA GLY A 243 3.24 14.33 22.20
C GLY A 243 3.71 13.29 23.23
N SER A 244 3.77 12.02 22.85
CA SER A 244 4.35 10.99 23.71
C SER A 244 5.85 11.23 23.90
N PRO A 245 6.41 11.07 25.13
CA PRO A 245 7.82 11.28 25.36
C PRO A 245 8.68 10.21 24.69
N ILE A 246 9.87 10.60 24.24
CA ILE A 246 10.90 9.68 23.74
C ILE A 246 12.00 9.58 24.81
N PRO A 247 12.00 8.54 25.64
CA PRO A 247 12.93 8.39 26.75
C PRO A 247 14.28 7.77 26.33
N ASP A 248 15.23 7.84 27.23
CA ASP A 248 16.55 7.17 27.20
C ASP A 248 17.32 7.37 25.88
N THR A 249 17.09 8.52 25.23
CA THR A 249 17.56 8.79 23.87
C THR A 249 18.55 9.94 23.84
N SER A 250 19.60 9.82 23.03
CA SER A 250 20.63 10.84 22.86
C SER A 250 20.16 11.97 21.95
N VAL A 251 20.32 13.20 22.40
CA VAL A 251 20.08 14.42 21.62
C VAL A 251 21.35 15.24 21.61
N ASP A 252 21.87 15.54 20.43
CA ASP A 252 23.01 16.42 20.24
C ASP A 252 22.56 17.88 20.29
N VAL A 253 23.18 18.68 21.14
CA VAL A 253 22.86 20.10 21.27
C VAL A 253 24.11 20.93 20.99
N ILE A 254 23.95 21.92 20.13
CA ILE A 254 24.99 22.88 19.78
C ILE A 254 24.51 24.27 20.22
N VAL A 255 25.29 24.95 21.07
CA VAL A 255 25.09 26.34 21.41
C VAL A 255 26.10 27.17 20.65
N THR A 256 25.65 28.00 19.74
CA THR A 256 26.48 28.95 19.01
C THR A 256 26.36 30.33 19.66
N LEU A 257 27.47 30.85 20.20
CA LEU A 257 27.54 32.15 20.83
C LEU A 257 27.98 33.21 19.81
N PHE A 258 27.21 34.29 19.68
CA PHE A 258 27.51 35.40 18.77
C PHE A 258 28.08 36.59 19.55
N TYR A 259 29.22 37.11 19.12
CA TYR A 259 29.90 38.23 19.75
C TYR A 259 29.68 39.52 18.96
N ASN A 260 29.36 40.61 19.68
CA ASN A 260 29.26 41.93 19.06
C ASN A 260 30.67 42.50 18.85
N LYS A 261 31.01 42.82 17.60
CA LYS A 261 32.20 43.50 17.09
C LYS A 261 33.45 42.64 16.80
N ASN A 262 33.72 42.51 15.51
CA ASN A 262 35.02 42.22 14.88
C ASN A 262 35.83 41.04 15.44
N ILE A 263 35.21 40.12 16.13
CA ILE A 263 35.82 38.87 16.53
C ILE A 263 35.40 37.81 15.49
N GLU A 264 36.37 37.30 14.80
CA GLU A 264 36.20 36.37 13.68
C GLU A 264 35.77 34.93 14.09
N MET A 265 35.40 34.70 15.34
CA MET A 265 35.03 33.34 15.81
C MET A 265 33.76 33.35 16.63
N ASP A 266 32.71 32.78 16.12
CA ASP A 266 31.59 32.28 16.90
C ASP A 266 32.07 31.08 17.70
N ALA A 267 31.79 31.04 19.01
CA ALA A 267 32.14 29.90 19.83
C ALA A 267 30.98 28.89 19.82
N GLU A 268 31.33 27.64 19.60
CA GLU A 268 30.35 26.54 19.66
C GLU A 268 30.61 25.70 20.90
N LEU A 269 29.55 25.46 21.70
CA LEU A 269 29.53 24.53 22.79
C LEU A 269 28.68 23.33 22.39
N VAL A 270 29.21 22.13 22.45
CA VAL A 270 28.54 20.91 22.05
C VAL A 270 28.21 20.10 23.31
N TYR A 271 26.95 19.72 23.42
CA TYR A 271 26.44 18.87 24.49
C TYR A 271 25.79 17.63 23.85
N ASN A 272 26.00 16.48 24.46
CA ASN A 272 25.27 15.25 24.18
C ASN A 272 24.40 14.97 25.41
N LEU A 273 23.08 15.07 25.22
CA LEU A 273 22.10 14.92 26.28
C LEU A 273 21.41 13.57 26.13
N THR A 274 21.01 12.98 27.26
CA THR A 274 20.14 11.82 27.27
C THR A 274 18.82 12.23 27.91
N THR A 275 17.70 11.90 27.22
CA THR A 275 16.36 12.14 27.75
C THR A 275 16.01 11.16 28.86
N ASP A 276 15.26 11.62 29.87
CA ASP A 276 14.71 10.80 30.94
C ASP A 276 13.40 10.10 30.51
N SER A 277 12.69 9.47 31.46
CA SER A 277 11.42 8.78 31.24
C SER A 277 10.30 9.67 30.68
N ASP A 278 10.40 10.99 30.85
CA ASP A 278 9.45 11.98 30.38
C ASP A 278 9.92 12.65 29.06
N GLY A 279 10.93 12.08 28.42
CA GLY A 279 11.52 12.62 27.18
C GLY A 279 12.27 13.93 27.42
N PHE A 280 12.58 14.25 28.70
CA PHE A 280 13.12 15.52 29.12
C PHE A 280 14.62 15.43 29.37
N SER A 281 15.32 16.52 29.07
CA SER A 281 16.70 16.73 29.47
C SER A 281 16.94 18.20 29.74
N ILE A 282 17.96 18.51 30.55
CA ILE A 282 18.35 19.87 30.87
C ILE A 282 19.86 20.01 30.80
N PHE A 283 20.32 21.14 30.32
CA PHE A 283 21.70 21.52 30.39
C PHE A 283 21.82 23.01 30.72
N SER A 284 23.01 23.42 31.15
CA SER A 284 23.28 24.82 31.50
C SER A 284 24.56 25.28 30.83
N PHE A 285 24.58 26.54 30.43
CA PHE A 285 25.76 27.20 29.94
C PHE A 285 25.84 28.62 30.52
N GLU A 286 27.05 29.11 30.74
CA GLU A 286 27.27 30.50 31.13
C GLU A 286 27.26 31.38 29.88
N PHE A 287 26.48 32.46 29.92
CA PHE A 287 26.41 33.42 28.83
C PHE A 287 27.56 34.41 28.98
N PRO A 288 28.59 34.39 28.10
CA PRO A 288 29.76 35.23 28.26
C PRO A 288 29.42 36.73 28.25
N GLU A 289 30.18 37.51 29.03
CA GLU A 289 29.97 38.98 29.16
C GLU A 289 30.05 39.71 27.79
N GLU A 290 30.84 39.17 26.88
CA GLU A 290 31.11 39.75 25.57
C GLU A 290 30.12 39.28 24.47
N ALA A 291 29.33 38.23 24.74
CA ALA A 291 28.36 37.72 23.79
C ALA A 291 27.11 38.58 23.71
N SER A 292 26.55 38.69 22.51
CA SER A 292 25.33 39.48 22.24
C SER A 292 24.09 38.63 22.10
N SER A 293 24.23 37.40 21.66
CA SER A 293 23.15 36.42 21.49
C SER A 293 23.71 35.02 21.45
N ALA A 294 22.85 34.04 21.62
CA ALA A 294 23.15 32.65 21.42
C ALA A 294 22.07 32.00 20.55
N SER A 295 22.44 31.02 19.76
CA SER A 295 21.52 30.10 19.09
C SER A 295 21.72 28.72 19.67
N VAL A 296 20.64 28.09 20.13
CA VAL A 296 20.67 26.70 20.59
C VAL A 296 20.00 25.87 19.50
N GLN A 297 20.74 24.93 18.97
CA GLN A 297 20.25 23.94 18.02
C GLN A 297 20.30 22.59 18.69
N ALA A 298 19.18 21.85 18.70
CA ALA A 298 19.19 20.46 19.06
C ALA A 298 18.92 19.60 17.85
N LYS A 299 19.59 18.49 17.79
CA LYS A 299 19.51 17.52 16.72
C LYS A 299 19.30 16.13 17.31
N PHE A 300 18.22 15.51 16.91
CA PHE A 300 17.96 14.10 17.09
C PHE A 300 18.16 13.42 15.73
N THR A 301 19.11 12.50 15.63
CA THR A 301 19.49 11.90 14.34
C THR A 301 18.54 10.81 13.89
N GLY A 302 17.46 10.58 14.63
CA GLY A 302 16.61 9.42 14.45
C GLY A 302 17.31 8.18 15.04
N GLY A 303 16.59 7.14 15.25
CA GLY A 303 17.13 5.89 15.76
C GLY A 303 16.02 4.95 16.16
N TYR A 304 16.43 3.78 16.59
CA TYR A 304 15.51 2.81 17.15
C TYR A 304 15.13 3.26 18.55
N ILE A 305 13.87 3.58 18.74
CA ILE A 305 13.30 3.68 20.08
C ILE A 305 12.99 2.25 20.51
N GLU A 306 13.52 1.80 21.65
CA GLU A 306 13.06 0.53 22.22
C GLU A 306 11.59 0.69 22.60
N ALA A 307 10.72 0.26 21.71
CA ALA A 307 9.29 0.25 21.96
C ALA A 307 8.94 -0.89 22.91
N TYR A 308 7.83 -0.78 23.57
CA TYR A 308 7.25 -1.71 24.56
C TYR A 308 7.14 -3.19 24.14
N ASP A 309 7.55 -3.57 22.92
CA ASP A 309 7.36 -4.88 22.33
C ASP A 309 8.55 -5.30 21.45
N ASP A 310 9.75 -5.41 22.02
CA ASP A 310 11.01 -5.98 21.44
C ASP A 310 11.34 -5.63 19.96
N THR A 311 10.55 -4.78 19.29
CA THR A 311 10.78 -4.31 17.93
C THR A 311 11.22 -2.86 17.94
N PRO A 312 12.42 -2.56 17.41
CA PRO A 312 12.93 -1.19 17.38
C PRO A 312 12.05 -0.30 16.50
N GLN A 313 11.72 0.90 17.00
CA GLN A 313 10.99 1.93 16.25
C GLN A 313 11.96 2.91 15.62
N GLU A 314 11.86 3.13 14.32
CA GLU A 314 12.62 4.17 13.63
C GLU A 314 11.90 5.52 13.70
N THR A 315 12.65 6.59 13.95
CA THR A 315 12.19 7.97 13.87
C THR A 315 13.02 8.76 12.88
N GLU A 316 12.46 9.84 12.36
CA GLU A 316 13.17 10.76 11.47
C GLU A 316 14.20 11.63 12.21
N LEU A 317 15.19 12.13 11.46
CA LEU A 317 16.05 13.22 11.88
C LEU A 317 15.22 14.47 12.19
N THR A 318 15.31 14.95 13.41
CA THR A 318 14.65 16.17 13.86
C THR A 318 15.66 17.22 14.25
N ILE A 319 15.51 18.44 13.75
CA ILE A 319 16.34 19.59 14.09
C ILE A 319 15.42 20.73 14.54
N ALA A 320 15.68 21.23 15.74
CA ALA A 320 14.99 22.41 16.26
C ALA A 320 16.00 23.48 16.69
N ASN A 321 15.61 24.74 16.58
CA ASN A 321 16.44 25.89 16.92
C ASN A 321 15.66 26.87 17.79
N VAL A 322 16.33 27.43 18.81
CA VAL A 322 15.85 28.56 19.58
C VAL A 322 16.92 29.65 19.66
N ALA A 323 16.56 30.90 19.54
CA ALA A 323 17.44 32.04 19.68
C ALA A 323 17.29 32.67 21.09
N ILE A 324 18.39 32.91 21.78
CA ILE A 324 18.46 33.56 23.07
C ILE A 324 19.14 34.91 22.87
N SER A 325 18.44 35.99 23.14
CA SER A 325 18.97 37.35 23.03
C SER A 325 19.19 38.00 24.40
N ILE A 326 20.28 38.74 24.55
CA ILE A 326 20.56 39.48 25.77
C ILE A 326 19.50 40.56 25.98
N THR A 327 18.96 40.60 27.20
CA THR A 327 18.22 41.77 27.68
C THR A 327 19.24 42.81 28.13
N LYS A 328 19.36 43.94 27.43
CA LYS A 328 20.19 45.04 27.89
C LYS A 328 19.71 45.52 29.25
N SER A 329 20.59 45.55 30.24
CA SER A 329 20.32 46.29 31.48
C SER A 329 19.87 47.70 31.12
N PRO A 330 18.88 48.27 31.83
CA PRO A 330 18.49 49.64 31.60
C PRO A 330 19.63 50.57 32.05
N GLU A 331 20.60 50.77 31.17
CA GLU A 331 21.56 51.83 31.26
C GLU A 331 20.80 53.16 31.12
N ALA A 332 21.11 54.13 31.99
CA ALA A 332 20.47 55.43 32.05
C ALA A 332 20.22 56.00 30.65
N GLU A 333 18.96 56.39 30.39
CA GLU A 333 18.51 56.92 29.13
C GLU A 333 19.44 58.07 28.65
N GLU A 334 20.36 57.73 27.75
CA GLU A 334 20.98 58.78 26.93
C GLU A 334 19.89 59.37 25.99
N PRO A 335 19.91 60.70 25.79
CA PRO A 335 18.87 61.36 24.99
C PRO A 335 18.83 60.75 23.58
N PHE A 336 17.64 60.39 23.15
CA PHE A 336 17.30 59.71 21.87
C PHE A 336 17.89 60.47 20.68
N ASP A 337 19.02 60.02 20.17
CA ASP A 337 19.68 60.57 18.99
C ASP A 337 19.10 59.84 17.72
N ILE A 338 18.19 60.54 17.02
CA ILE A 338 17.54 60.06 15.78
C ILE A 338 18.57 59.62 14.74
N ASN A 339 19.77 60.21 14.68
CA ASN A 339 20.77 59.87 13.69
C ASN A 339 21.38 58.47 13.94
N LYS A 340 21.37 57.98 15.19
CA LYS A 340 21.84 56.64 15.55
C LYS A 340 20.89 55.53 15.05
N TYR A 341 19.59 55.87 14.89
CA TYR A 341 18.56 54.89 14.46
C TYR A 341 18.18 55.02 12.99
N LEU A 342 18.65 56.05 12.26
CA LEU A 342 18.38 56.20 10.83
C LEU A 342 18.79 54.99 9.99
N PRO A 343 19.92 54.28 10.28
CA PRO A 343 20.27 53.03 9.61
C PRO A 343 19.27 51.89 9.85
N LEU A 344 18.62 51.87 11.03
CA LEU A 344 17.64 50.85 11.37
C LEU A 344 16.36 50.99 10.58
N PHE A 345 15.91 52.25 10.38
CA PHE A 345 14.71 52.57 9.58
C PHE A 345 14.89 52.33 8.07
N ILE A 346 16.14 52.29 7.61
CA ILE A 346 16.48 51.95 6.21
C ILE A 346 16.86 50.45 6.10
N GLY A 347 17.52 49.89 7.10
CA GLY A 347 18.05 48.54 7.09
C GLY A 347 16.95 47.46 7.23
N ILE A 348 15.96 47.66 8.11
CA ILE A 348 14.89 46.69 8.31
C ILE A 348 14.00 46.52 7.05
N PRO A 349 13.52 47.58 6.40
CA PRO A 349 12.80 47.44 5.14
C PRO A 349 13.67 46.82 4.01
N ALA A 350 14.95 47.18 3.97
CA ALA A 350 15.87 46.59 3.00
C ALA A 350 16.10 45.08 3.26
N ALA A 351 16.29 44.67 4.53
CA ALA A 351 16.42 43.27 4.91
C ALA A 351 15.13 42.47 4.64
N LEU A 352 13.96 43.07 4.91
CA LEU A 352 12.66 42.47 4.60
C LEU A 352 12.47 42.30 3.07
N LEU A 353 12.90 43.29 2.29
CA LEU A 353 12.86 43.20 0.82
C LEU A 353 13.83 42.14 0.30
N VAL A 354 15.05 42.04 0.85
CA VAL A 354 16.02 41.01 0.49
C VAL A 354 15.51 39.62 0.87
N THR A 355 14.94 39.49 2.07
CA THR A 355 14.34 38.22 2.53
C THR A 355 13.14 37.83 1.68
N ALA A 356 12.25 38.78 1.39
CA ALA A 356 11.11 38.56 0.50
C ALA A 356 11.57 38.19 -0.93
N TYR A 357 12.62 38.87 -1.43
CA TYR A 357 13.23 38.55 -2.72
C TYR A 357 13.89 37.16 -2.71
N TYR A 358 14.57 36.78 -1.64
CA TYR A 358 15.18 35.45 -1.46
C TYR A 358 14.11 34.35 -1.38
N LEU A 359 13.06 34.55 -0.61
CA LEU A 359 11.91 33.65 -0.54
C LEU A 359 11.18 33.53 -1.89
N TYR A 360 10.99 34.65 -2.58
CA TYR A 360 10.44 34.67 -3.94
C TYR A 360 11.36 33.89 -4.89
N TRP A 361 12.66 34.13 -4.84
CA TRP A 361 13.64 33.47 -5.71
C TRP A 361 13.72 31.97 -5.46
N THR A 362 13.73 31.52 -4.20
CA THR A 362 13.76 30.10 -3.83
C THR A 362 12.46 29.36 -4.17
N GLN A 363 11.32 30.06 -4.25
CA GLN A 363 10.05 29.45 -4.61
C GLN A 363 9.63 29.65 -6.08
N LYS A 364 10.39 30.43 -6.82
CA LYS A 364 10.09 30.77 -8.22
C LYS A 364 9.93 29.53 -9.10
N HIS A 365 10.78 28.52 -8.92
CA HIS A 365 10.69 27.26 -9.65
C HIS A 365 9.38 26.50 -9.40
N LYS A 366 8.88 26.47 -8.15
CA LYS A 366 7.58 25.86 -7.81
C LYS A 366 6.43 26.56 -8.51
N TYR A 367 6.53 27.88 -8.56
CA TYR A 367 5.49 28.72 -9.19
C TYR A 367 5.52 28.54 -10.72
N GLU A 368 6.68 28.50 -11.35
CA GLU A 368 6.84 28.27 -12.78
C GLU A 368 6.30 26.89 -13.20
N VAL A 369 6.62 25.82 -12.45
CA VAL A 369 6.11 24.48 -12.71
C VAL A 369 4.59 24.41 -12.53
N ARG A 370 4.05 25.01 -11.46
CA ARG A 370 2.59 25.04 -11.23
C ARG A 370 1.85 25.81 -12.33
N ASN A 371 2.42 26.92 -12.82
CA ASN A 371 1.85 27.67 -13.94
C ASN A 371 1.89 26.91 -15.25
N LEU A 372 2.99 26.16 -15.50
CA LEU A 372 3.08 25.31 -16.66
C LEU A 372 2.00 24.23 -16.68
N ILE A 373 1.75 23.58 -15.54
CA ILE A 373 0.69 22.58 -15.41
C ILE A 373 -0.70 23.19 -15.65
N LYS A 374 -0.99 24.35 -15.06
CA LYS A 374 -2.25 25.06 -15.29
C LYS A 374 -2.43 25.47 -16.75
N GLN A 375 -1.35 25.90 -17.42
CA GLN A 375 -1.39 26.26 -18.83
C GLN A 375 -1.65 25.02 -19.70
N MET A 376 -0.99 23.90 -19.42
CA MET A 376 -1.21 22.62 -20.08
C MET A 376 -2.68 22.18 -19.93
N GLN A 377 -3.24 22.21 -18.71
CA GLN A 377 -4.64 21.88 -18.47
C GLN A 377 -5.59 22.76 -19.27
N LYS A 378 -5.31 24.06 -19.36
CA LYS A 378 -6.12 25.00 -20.14
C LYS A 378 -6.03 24.75 -21.65
N GLU A 379 -4.88 24.34 -22.17
CA GLU A 379 -4.69 23.98 -23.57
C GLU A 379 -5.38 22.66 -23.89
N LEU A 380 -5.28 21.65 -23.01
CA LEU A 380 -5.97 20.36 -23.15
C LEU A 380 -7.49 20.47 -23.21
N ASN A 381 -8.09 21.45 -22.50
CA ASN A 381 -9.52 21.68 -22.51
C ASN A 381 -10.04 22.38 -23.80
N LYS A 382 -9.17 22.74 -24.75
CA LYS A 382 -9.54 23.42 -26.01
C LYS A 382 -9.69 22.50 -27.22
N ASP A 383 -9.70 21.19 -27.02
CA ASP A 383 -9.88 20.17 -28.08
C ASP A 383 -8.79 20.17 -29.18
N GLU A 384 -7.58 20.60 -28.85
CA GLU A 384 -6.41 20.56 -29.69
C GLU A 384 -5.69 19.18 -29.61
N ASP A 385 -4.65 18.96 -30.42
CA ASP A 385 -3.87 17.73 -30.44
C ASP A 385 -3.16 17.48 -29.08
N TYR A 386 -3.82 16.73 -28.19
CA TYR A 386 -3.36 16.39 -26.85
C TYR A 386 -1.92 15.88 -26.81
N ARG A 387 -1.52 15.11 -27.80
CA ARG A 387 -0.16 14.54 -27.88
C ARG A 387 0.89 15.63 -28.02
N GLN A 388 0.65 16.58 -28.89
CA GLN A 388 1.59 17.71 -29.08
C GLN A 388 1.63 18.64 -27.86
N ILE A 389 0.49 18.88 -27.22
CA ILE A 389 0.40 19.70 -26.00
C ILE A 389 1.23 19.08 -24.87
N ILE A 390 1.06 17.78 -24.62
CA ILE A 390 1.79 17.08 -23.57
C ILE A 390 3.30 17.05 -23.85
N ILE A 391 3.70 16.72 -25.06
CA ILE A 391 5.11 16.69 -25.45
C ILE A 391 5.76 18.09 -25.32
N LYS A 392 5.06 19.14 -25.77
CA LYS A 392 5.50 20.53 -25.64
C LYS A 392 5.65 20.94 -24.16
N SER A 393 4.65 20.62 -23.33
CA SER A 393 4.66 20.94 -21.91
C SER A 393 5.79 20.21 -21.17
N TYR A 394 6.08 18.97 -21.53
CA TYR A 394 7.21 18.25 -20.96
C TYR A 394 8.56 18.89 -21.35
N HIS A 395 8.73 19.32 -22.60
CA HIS A 395 9.93 20.04 -23.00
C HIS A 395 10.06 21.39 -22.30
N GLN A 396 8.96 22.09 -22.06
CA GLN A 396 8.97 23.32 -21.27
C GLN A 396 9.35 23.04 -19.81
N LEU A 397 8.90 21.95 -19.21
CA LEU A 397 9.34 21.51 -17.89
C LEU A 397 10.87 21.28 -17.88
N LEU A 398 11.42 20.56 -18.84
CA LEU A 398 12.87 20.35 -18.95
C LEU A 398 13.63 21.68 -19.05
N ASN A 399 13.14 22.64 -19.82
CA ASN A 399 13.74 23.97 -19.94
C ASN A 399 13.67 24.79 -18.64
N ILE A 400 12.58 24.63 -17.87
CA ILE A 400 12.48 25.23 -16.53
C ILE A 400 13.55 24.63 -15.63
N LEU A 401 13.65 23.31 -15.59
CA LEU A 401 14.57 22.58 -14.72
C LEU A 401 16.05 22.83 -15.08
N ASP A 402 16.37 22.93 -16.37
CA ASP A 402 17.71 23.28 -16.85
C ASP A 402 18.17 24.63 -16.31
N ARG A 403 17.29 25.64 -16.27
CA ARG A 403 17.59 26.96 -15.67
C ARG A 403 17.91 26.90 -14.17
N TYR A 404 17.48 25.85 -13.49
CA TYR A 404 17.77 25.60 -12.07
C TYR A 404 18.89 24.58 -11.84
N GLY A 405 19.64 24.21 -12.91
CA GLY A 405 20.81 23.34 -12.84
C GLY A 405 20.51 21.84 -12.94
N PHE A 406 19.26 21.47 -13.24
CA PHE A 406 18.86 20.07 -13.42
C PHE A 406 18.83 19.72 -14.92
N ILE A 407 19.97 19.30 -15.44
CA ILE A 407 20.13 19.00 -16.86
C ILE A 407 19.93 17.51 -17.12
N LYS A 408 18.93 17.16 -17.93
CA LYS A 408 18.73 15.79 -18.40
C LYS A 408 19.80 15.41 -19.43
N THR A 409 20.63 14.41 -19.14
CA THR A 409 21.62 13.92 -20.08
C THR A 409 20.98 13.11 -21.22
N LYS A 410 21.67 13.00 -22.37
CA LYS A 410 21.16 12.27 -23.54
C LYS A 410 21.00 10.76 -23.28
N THR A 411 21.76 10.21 -22.35
CA THR A 411 21.75 8.78 -21.99
C THR A 411 20.73 8.43 -20.89
N GLN A 412 20.19 9.43 -20.21
CA GLN A 412 19.28 9.26 -19.10
C GLN A 412 17.85 9.09 -19.58
N THR A 413 17.17 8.06 -19.11
CA THR A 413 15.75 7.85 -19.39
C THR A 413 14.89 8.93 -18.71
N VAL A 414 13.64 9.05 -19.11
CA VAL A 414 12.69 10.01 -18.56
C VAL A 414 12.42 9.70 -17.08
N ARG A 415 12.29 8.43 -16.73
CA ARG A 415 12.06 7.96 -15.35
C ARG A 415 13.25 8.21 -14.44
N GLU A 416 14.45 7.83 -14.87
CA GLU A 416 15.69 8.10 -14.11
C GLU A 416 15.89 9.59 -13.83
N PHE A 417 15.55 10.45 -14.78
CA PHE A 417 15.60 11.89 -14.56
C PHE A 417 14.55 12.36 -13.55
N THR A 418 13.35 11.80 -13.59
CA THR A 418 12.28 12.10 -12.62
C THR A 418 12.67 11.68 -11.21
N ASP A 419 13.31 10.54 -11.03
CA ASP A 419 13.79 10.06 -9.73
C ASP A 419 14.91 10.96 -9.17
N VAL A 420 15.82 11.43 -10.01
CA VAL A 420 16.84 12.42 -9.60
C VAL A 420 16.19 13.74 -9.16
N MET A 421 15.15 14.20 -9.84
CA MET A 421 14.43 15.42 -9.45
C MET A 421 13.70 15.27 -8.12
N ARG A 422 13.14 14.09 -7.85
CA ARG A 422 12.40 13.78 -6.63
C ARG A 422 13.26 13.92 -5.37
N THR A 423 14.53 13.55 -5.46
CA THR A 423 15.50 13.62 -4.35
C THR A 423 16.10 15.03 -4.17
N ALA A 424 16.07 15.85 -5.21
CA ALA A 424 16.79 17.12 -5.24
C ALA A 424 15.93 18.38 -5.13
N LEU A 425 14.62 18.28 -5.34
CA LEU A 425 13.72 19.44 -5.34
C LEU A 425 12.49 19.19 -4.48
N PRO A 426 12.12 20.12 -3.61
CA PRO A 426 10.84 20.11 -2.88
C PRO A 426 9.69 20.53 -3.81
N ILE A 427 9.48 19.82 -4.90
CA ILE A 427 8.35 20.02 -5.83
C ILE A 427 7.28 18.98 -5.48
N PRO A 428 5.96 19.28 -5.66
CA PRO A 428 4.92 18.28 -5.53
C PRO A 428 5.23 17.09 -6.46
N THR A 429 5.70 16.01 -5.89
CA THR A 429 6.22 14.82 -6.60
C THR A 429 5.18 14.24 -7.53
N GLN A 430 3.92 14.32 -7.14
CA GLN A 430 2.76 13.85 -7.89
C GLN A 430 2.58 14.55 -9.23
N SER A 431 2.71 15.89 -9.26
CA SER A 431 2.55 16.67 -10.51
C SER A 431 3.64 16.39 -11.54
N VAL A 432 4.86 16.11 -11.08
CA VAL A 432 5.99 15.79 -11.98
C VAL A 432 5.88 14.35 -12.47
N LYS A 433 5.53 13.41 -11.60
CA LYS A 433 5.25 12.01 -11.99
C LYS A 433 4.12 11.94 -13.01
N LEU A 434 3.03 12.66 -12.76
CA LEU A 434 1.90 12.72 -13.67
C LEU A 434 2.32 13.22 -15.05
N LEU A 435 3.01 14.37 -15.13
CA LEU A 435 3.46 14.92 -16.41
C LEU A 435 4.47 14.00 -17.12
N THR A 436 5.31 13.29 -16.37
CA THR A 436 6.26 12.32 -16.91
C THR A 436 5.55 11.11 -17.51
N SER A 437 4.59 10.52 -16.79
CA SER A 437 3.80 9.39 -17.30
C SER A 437 2.97 9.76 -18.52
N LEU A 438 2.37 10.94 -18.51
CA LEU A 438 1.65 11.48 -19.66
C LEU A 438 2.54 11.68 -20.89
N PHE A 439 3.74 12.17 -20.68
CA PHE A 439 4.72 12.31 -21.77
C PHE A 439 5.12 10.95 -22.35
N GLU A 440 5.36 9.94 -21.50
CA GLU A 440 5.67 8.58 -21.97
C GLU A 440 4.52 8.01 -22.80
N ILE A 441 3.29 8.13 -22.30
CA ILE A 441 2.09 7.71 -23.03
C ILE A 441 1.95 8.47 -24.35
N ALA A 442 2.04 9.78 -24.35
CA ALA A 442 1.93 10.61 -25.55
C ALA A 442 3.01 10.29 -26.59
N ARG A 443 4.21 9.90 -26.16
CA ARG A 443 5.34 9.62 -27.05
C ARG A 443 5.36 8.21 -27.60
N TYR A 444 5.00 7.21 -26.78
CA TYR A 444 5.22 5.80 -27.08
C TYR A 444 3.93 4.98 -27.26
N SER A 445 2.77 5.46 -26.79
CA SER A 445 1.48 4.79 -27.02
C SER A 445 0.71 5.49 -28.14
N GLY A 446 -0.09 4.74 -28.89
CA GLY A 446 -1.03 5.28 -29.89
C GLY A 446 -2.32 5.83 -29.29
N ILE A 447 -2.45 5.86 -27.98
CA ILE A 447 -3.67 6.16 -27.22
C ILE A 447 -3.79 7.67 -26.96
N LYS A 448 -5.01 8.23 -27.06
CA LYS A 448 -5.31 9.62 -26.72
C LYS A 448 -5.72 9.69 -25.25
N PRO A 449 -4.98 10.35 -24.36
CA PRO A 449 -5.41 10.55 -22.98
C PRO A 449 -6.60 11.52 -22.93
N LYS A 450 -7.62 11.23 -22.12
CA LYS A 450 -8.76 12.12 -21.83
C LYS A 450 -8.53 12.73 -20.44
N VAL A 451 -8.63 14.03 -20.36
CA VAL A 451 -8.56 14.76 -19.08
C VAL A 451 -9.96 14.80 -18.47
N VAL A 452 -10.12 14.27 -17.28
CA VAL A 452 -11.33 14.40 -16.47
C VAL A 452 -10.97 15.10 -15.16
N ASP A 453 -11.80 16.05 -14.75
CA ASP A 453 -11.73 16.99 -13.64
C ASP A 453 -10.74 16.78 -12.48
N GLU A 454 -10.07 17.87 -12.18
CA GLU A 454 -9.26 18.22 -11.00
C GLU A 454 -8.07 17.33 -10.60
N PHE A 455 -7.76 16.22 -11.17
CA PHE A 455 -6.55 15.39 -11.01
C PHE A 455 -6.76 13.95 -11.52
N GLY A 456 -7.90 13.65 -12.13
CA GLY A 456 -8.19 12.36 -12.74
C GLY A 456 -7.91 12.36 -14.24
N MET A 457 -7.20 11.38 -14.76
CA MET A 457 -7.14 11.08 -16.18
C MET A 457 -7.81 9.74 -16.44
N GLU A 458 -8.84 9.74 -17.24
CA GLU A 458 -9.44 8.53 -17.80
C GLU A 458 -8.81 8.22 -19.15
N MET A 459 -8.35 7.01 -19.33
CA MET A 459 -7.91 6.50 -20.64
C MET A 459 -9.10 5.91 -21.37
N ILE A 460 -9.29 6.29 -22.62
CA ILE A 460 -10.29 5.67 -23.48
C ILE A 460 -9.63 4.43 -24.09
N ASP A 461 -10.17 3.30 -23.73
CA ASP A 461 -9.87 1.95 -24.18
C ASP A 461 -8.93 1.15 -23.27
N GLY A 462 -9.58 0.24 -22.51
CA GLY A 462 -9.00 -0.51 -21.39
C GLY A 462 -8.08 -1.64 -21.83
N SER A 463 -6.87 -1.31 -22.22
CA SER A 463 -5.80 -2.31 -22.28
C SER A 463 -4.49 -1.72 -21.82
N TYR A 464 -4.20 -1.91 -20.54
CA TYR A 464 -2.84 -1.77 -20.00
C TYR A 464 -2.02 -2.97 -20.46
N ASN A 465 -1.22 -2.81 -21.51
CA ASN A 465 -0.06 -3.65 -21.72
C ASN A 465 1.17 -2.82 -21.35
N ILE A 466 1.58 -2.92 -20.10
CA ILE A 466 2.89 -2.45 -19.67
C ILE A 466 3.89 -3.50 -20.16
N TRP A 467 4.61 -3.16 -21.20
CA TRP A 467 5.81 -3.90 -21.58
C TRP A 467 6.99 -3.33 -20.81
N CYS A 468 7.68 -4.20 -20.09
CA CYS A 468 8.93 -3.96 -19.33
C CYS A 468 10.02 -3.28 -20.15
#